data_ee70d1acf6a32c95a841b24e5f983633
#
_entry.id   ee70d1acf6a32c95a841b24e5f983633
#
_cell.length_a   1.000
_cell.length_b   1.000
_cell.length_c   1.000
_cell.angle_alpha   90.00
_cell.angle_beta   90.00
_cell.angle_gamma   90.00
#
_symmetry.space_group_name_H-M   'P 1'
#
loop_
_entity.id
_entity.type
_entity.pdbx_description
1 polymer ?
#
loop_
_entity_poly.entity_id
_entity_poly.type
_entity_poly.pdbx_seq_one_letter_code
_entity_poly.pdbx_strand_id
1 'polypeptide(L)'
;METTVVLAVLCGALLHAGWNTLVKSSGDKELDVALVHSLGALVCVPLLVWTGLPPREAWPFLAASLCIHVAYYVTLSGAYQHGDLSATYPIMRGSAPMLVALGSATVLGESLSGAAWLGVCAITLGVLLVGLARPTETLHHGRAVAFALANACVIAGYTFVDGTGVRAATAAGGTAAAYVVLLFVLDGLPYPALVAWRRGRAAWPAMGAYVRQRWVLATLGGLASLGSYWIALWAMTRAPVAVVSALRETSVLFATVLSVLVLKERFGPQRLLGALVIVGGVVALRLS
;
A
#
# COMPACT_ATOMS: atom_id res chain seq x y z
N MET A 1 -6.11 21.48 -2.65
CA MET A 1 -5.34 20.53 -3.53
C MET A 1 -5.91 20.53 -4.94
N GLU A 2 -5.08 20.37 -5.99
CA GLU A 2 -5.54 20.32 -7.39
C GLU A 2 -6.48 19.10 -7.63
N THR A 3 -7.55 19.33 -8.37
CA THR A 3 -8.55 18.29 -8.67
C THR A 3 -7.93 17.09 -9.41
N THR A 4 -6.98 17.36 -10.32
CA THR A 4 -6.25 16.33 -11.06
C THR A 4 -5.50 15.38 -10.15
N VAL A 5 -4.84 15.90 -9.10
CA VAL A 5 -4.11 15.09 -8.13
C VAL A 5 -5.06 14.22 -7.31
N VAL A 6 -6.20 14.80 -6.86
CA VAL A 6 -7.22 14.02 -6.12
C VAL A 6 -7.75 12.87 -6.97
N LEU A 7 -8.19 13.15 -8.21
CA LEU A 7 -8.73 12.13 -9.10
C LEU A 7 -7.70 11.04 -9.44
N ALA A 8 -6.44 11.43 -9.68
CA ALA A 8 -5.38 10.47 -9.92
C ALA A 8 -5.15 9.55 -8.71
N VAL A 9 -5.08 10.11 -7.48
CA VAL A 9 -4.89 9.29 -6.27
C VAL A 9 -6.08 8.37 -6.01
N LEU A 10 -7.32 8.82 -6.27
CA LEU A 10 -8.50 7.96 -6.20
C LEU A 10 -8.45 6.82 -7.24
N CYS A 11 -7.99 7.10 -8.46
CA CYS A 11 -7.74 6.08 -9.47
C CYS A 11 -6.66 5.09 -8.98
N GLY A 12 -5.55 5.58 -8.43
CA GLY A 12 -4.51 4.75 -7.80
C GLY A 12 -5.06 3.90 -6.65
N ALA A 13 -5.96 4.44 -5.83
CA ALA A 13 -6.61 3.71 -4.76
C ALA A 13 -7.54 2.59 -5.29
N LEU A 14 -8.24 2.82 -6.41
CA LEU A 14 -9.02 1.77 -7.09
C LEU A 14 -8.12 0.65 -7.63
N LEU A 15 -7.00 0.98 -8.29
CA LEU A 15 -6.01 0.00 -8.73
C LEU A 15 -5.48 -0.81 -7.55
N HIS A 16 -5.18 -0.13 -6.42
CA HIS A 16 -4.73 -0.79 -5.19
C HIS A 16 -5.78 -1.76 -4.66
N ALA A 17 -7.05 -1.37 -4.60
CA ALA A 17 -8.15 -2.25 -4.20
C ALA A 17 -8.31 -3.44 -5.16
N GLY A 18 -8.15 -3.21 -6.46
CA GLY A 18 -8.26 -4.23 -7.50
C GLY A 18 -7.27 -5.37 -7.31
N TRP A 19 -5.96 -5.08 -7.24
CA TRP A 19 -4.97 -6.14 -7.07
C TRP A 19 -5.08 -6.85 -5.71
N ASN A 20 -5.41 -6.12 -4.64
CA ASN A 20 -5.66 -6.74 -3.33
C ASN A 20 -6.87 -7.69 -3.37
N THR A 21 -7.92 -7.34 -4.12
CA THR A 21 -9.09 -8.22 -4.30
C THR A 21 -8.72 -9.47 -5.08
N LEU A 22 -7.87 -9.37 -6.11
CA LEU A 22 -7.34 -10.53 -6.83
C LEU A 22 -6.59 -11.48 -5.90
N VAL A 23 -5.71 -10.96 -5.05
CA VAL A 23 -4.99 -11.76 -4.04
C VAL A 23 -5.96 -12.35 -3.02
N LYS A 24 -6.95 -11.58 -2.53
CA LYS A 24 -7.94 -12.06 -1.55
C LYS A 24 -8.76 -13.23 -2.09
N SER A 25 -9.06 -13.26 -3.39
CA SER A 25 -9.82 -14.31 -4.06
C SER A 25 -9.02 -15.57 -4.39
N SER A 26 -7.72 -15.60 -4.12
CA SER A 26 -6.85 -16.73 -4.44
C SER A 26 -6.84 -17.82 -3.36
N GLY A 27 -6.53 -19.03 -3.79
CA GLY A 27 -6.33 -20.17 -2.88
C GLY A 27 -5.00 -20.13 -2.13
N ASP A 28 -3.97 -19.49 -2.70
CA ASP A 28 -2.64 -19.34 -2.12
C ASP A 28 -2.20 -17.88 -2.20
N LYS A 29 -2.55 -17.12 -1.15
CA LYS A 29 -2.28 -15.69 -1.07
C LYS A 29 -0.80 -15.35 -1.07
N GLU A 30 0.02 -16.18 -0.42
CA GLU A 30 1.47 -15.98 -0.33
C GLU A 30 2.12 -16.10 -1.72
N LEU A 31 1.74 -17.12 -2.49
CA LEU A 31 2.21 -17.28 -3.87
C LEU A 31 1.69 -16.19 -4.79
N ASP A 32 0.42 -15.78 -4.66
CA ASP A 32 -0.12 -14.69 -5.49
C ASP A 32 0.60 -13.37 -5.23
N VAL A 33 0.87 -13.03 -3.97
CA VAL A 33 1.66 -11.83 -3.64
C VAL A 33 3.08 -11.93 -4.23
N ALA A 34 3.74 -13.09 -4.08
CA ALA A 34 5.06 -13.31 -4.66
C ALA A 34 5.05 -13.16 -6.20
N LEU A 35 4.03 -13.71 -6.88
CA LEU A 35 3.88 -13.58 -8.33
C LEU A 35 3.59 -12.15 -8.77
N VAL A 36 2.73 -11.42 -8.07
CA VAL A 36 2.42 -10.00 -8.34
C VAL A 36 3.71 -9.17 -8.28
N HIS A 37 4.56 -9.39 -7.26
CA HIS A 37 5.84 -8.69 -7.13
C HIS A 37 6.83 -9.11 -8.22
N SER A 38 7.02 -10.42 -8.45
CA SER A 38 7.95 -10.91 -9.48
C SER A 38 7.57 -10.46 -10.88
N LEU A 39 6.30 -10.61 -11.26
CA LEU A 39 5.83 -10.25 -12.60
C LEU A 39 5.73 -8.74 -12.78
N GLY A 40 5.38 -8.00 -11.72
CA GLY A 40 5.48 -6.54 -11.69
C GLY A 40 6.91 -6.05 -11.93
N ALA A 41 7.89 -6.65 -11.24
CA ALA A 41 9.30 -6.36 -11.46
C ALA A 41 9.75 -6.70 -12.89
N LEU A 42 9.33 -7.86 -13.43
CA LEU A 42 9.67 -8.27 -14.78
C LEU A 42 9.14 -7.28 -15.83
N VAL A 43 7.93 -6.75 -15.64
CA VAL A 43 7.37 -5.68 -16.51
C VAL A 43 8.18 -4.39 -16.36
N CYS A 44 8.70 -4.09 -15.17
CA CYS A 44 9.52 -2.90 -14.93
C CYS A 44 10.90 -2.96 -15.59
N VAL A 45 11.47 -4.14 -15.87
CA VAL A 45 12.79 -4.26 -16.51
C VAL A 45 12.84 -3.53 -17.88
N PRO A 46 11.96 -3.79 -18.85
CA PRO A 46 11.97 -3.01 -20.09
C PRO A 46 11.59 -1.55 -19.87
N LEU A 47 10.70 -1.24 -18.91
CA LEU A 47 10.35 0.15 -18.60
C LEU A 47 11.56 0.92 -18.05
N LEU A 48 12.49 0.26 -17.34
CA LEU A 48 13.70 0.88 -16.85
C LEU A 48 14.62 1.38 -18.00
N VAL A 49 14.63 0.66 -19.13
CA VAL A 49 15.35 1.11 -20.33
C VAL A 49 14.75 2.41 -20.89
N TRP A 50 13.44 2.55 -20.81
CA TRP A 50 12.73 3.73 -21.30
C TRP A 50 12.77 4.89 -20.32
N THR A 51 12.59 4.65 -19.00
CA THR A 51 12.60 5.70 -17.97
C THR A 51 14.01 6.14 -17.58
N GLY A 52 15.01 5.30 -17.82
CA GLY A 52 16.36 5.47 -17.31
C GLY A 52 16.45 5.22 -15.79
N LEU A 53 17.65 5.35 -15.27
CA LEU A 53 17.91 5.30 -13.81
C LEU A 53 17.57 6.65 -13.17
N PRO A 54 17.04 6.67 -11.96
CA PRO A 54 16.87 7.92 -11.22
C PRO A 54 18.24 8.52 -10.86
N PRO A 55 18.33 9.85 -10.66
CA PRO A 55 19.54 10.53 -10.21
C PRO A 55 20.10 9.93 -8.92
N ARG A 56 21.42 10.08 -8.72
CA ARG A 56 22.13 9.49 -7.57
C ARG A 56 21.60 9.97 -6.21
N GLU A 57 21.06 11.14 -6.16
CA GLU A 57 20.39 11.76 -4.99
C GLU A 57 19.22 10.92 -4.45
N ALA A 58 18.60 10.11 -5.32
CA ALA A 58 17.50 9.22 -4.95
C ALA A 58 17.97 7.88 -4.37
N TRP A 59 19.20 7.44 -4.62
CA TRP A 59 19.69 6.10 -4.29
C TRP A 59 19.72 5.78 -2.78
N PRO A 60 20.09 6.70 -1.88
CA PRO A 60 20.01 6.44 -0.45
C PRO A 60 18.58 6.11 0.01
N PHE A 61 17.58 6.79 -0.58
CA PHE A 61 16.16 6.56 -0.28
C PHE A 61 15.68 5.21 -0.82
N LEU A 62 16.09 4.83 -2.02
CA LEU A 62 15.79 3.51 -2.58
C LEU A 62 16.39 2.39 -1.70
N ALA A 63 17.65 2.52 -1.29
CA ALA A 63 18.28 1.55 -0.41
C ALA A 63 17.58 1.46 0.96
N ALA A 64 17.25 2.61 1.56
CA ALA A 64 16.51 2.64 2.82
C ALA A 64 15.11 2.04 2.67
N SER A 65 14.39 2.36 1.59
CA SER A 65 13.06 1.81 1.29
C SER A 65 13.10 0.28 1.20
N LEU A 66 14.07 -0.30 0.48
CA LEU A 66 14.25 -1.74 0.39
C LEU A 66 14.48 -2.40 1.76
N CYS A 67 15.33 -1.81 2.60
CA CYS A 67 15.54 -2.30 3.96
C CYS A 67 14.25 -2.27 4.79
N ILE A 68 13.47 -1.19 4.65
CA ILE A 68 12.19 -1.02 5.37
C ILE A 68 11.15 -2.03 4.85
N HIS A 69 11.15 -2.35 3.55
CA HIS A 69 10.28 -3.38 2.99
C HIS A 69 10.57 -4.79 3.54
N VAL A 70 11.83 -5.10 3.88
CA VAL A 70 12.14 -6.34 4.60
C VAL A 70 11.48 -6.35 5.99
N ALA A 71 11.55 -5.24 6.72
CA ALA A 71 10.86 -5.10 8.02
C ALA A 71 9.33 -5.18 7.86
N TYR A 72 8.79 -4.68 6.74
CA TYR A 72 7.37 -4.82 6.40
C TYR A 72 6.95 -6.29 6.32
N TYR A 73 7.68 -7.14 5.61
CA TYR A 73 7.35 -8.56 5.50
C TYR A 73 7.44 -9.30 6.85
N VAL A 74 8.42 -8.95 7.68
CA VAL A 74 8.58 -9.54 9.01
C VAL A 74 7.40 -9.17 9.92
N THR A 75 7.06 -7.87 10.00
CA THR A 75 5.99 -7.39 10.86
C THR A 75 4.61 -7.84 10.37
N LEU A 76 4.39 -7.86 9.04
CA LEU A 76 3.18 -8.39 8.42
C LEU A 76 2.98 -9.88 8.74
N SER A 77 4.03 -10.68 8.55
CA SER A 77 3.99 -12.11 8.89
C SER A 77 3.71 -12.34 10.36
N GLY A 78 4.36 -11.56 11.24
CA GLY A 78 4.10 -11.62 12.68
C GLY A 78 2.66 -11.28 13.04
N ALA A 79 2.06 -10.26 12.43
CA ALA A 79 0.68 -9.90 12.65
C ALA A 79 -0.29 -11.04 12.28
N TYR A 80 -0.04 -11.69 11.14
CA TYR A 80 -0.90 -12.79 10.64
C TYR A 80 -0.70 -14.12 11.38
N GLN A 81 0.48 -14.34 11.98
CA GLN A 81 0.72 -15.53 12.80
C GLN A 81 0.03 -15.46 14.16
N HIS A 82 -0.18 -14.26 14.71
CA HIS A 82 -0.72 -14.06 16.05
C HIS A 82 -2.17 -13.56 16.06
N GLY A 83 -2.76 -13.23 14.89
CA GLY A 83 -4.12 -12.72 14.81
C GLY A 83 -4.75 -12.84 13.44
N ASP A 84 -6.07 -12.66 13.40
CA ASP A 84 -6.84 -12.72 12.17
C ASP A 84 -6.56 -11.54 11.26
N LEU A 85 -6.46 -11.82 9.95
CA LEU A 85 -6.32 -10.81 8.91
C LEU A 85 -7.41 -9.74 8.96
N SER A 86 -8.64 -10.15 9.29
CA SER A 86 -9.80 -9.26 9.37
C SER A 86 -9.69 -8.17 10.44
N ALA A 87 -8.87 -8.38 11.48
CA ALA A 87 -8.62 -7.39 12.53
C ALA A 87 -7.25 -6.71 12.38
N THR A 88 -6.19 -7.46 12.07
CA THR A 88 -4.84 -6.91 11.98
C THR A 88 -4.67 -5.97 10.78
N TYR A 89 -5.24 -6.33 9.61
CA TYR A 89 -5.12 -5.50 8.40
C TYR A 89 -5.72 -4.09 8.56
N PRO A 90 -6.95 -3.91 9.11
CA PRO A 90 -7.49 -2.56 9.38
C PRO A 90 -6.66 -1.74 10.37
N ILE A 91 -6.06 -2.38 11.38
CA ILE A 91 -5.19 -1.68 12.33
C ILE A 91 -3.94 -1.16 11.59
N MET A 92 -3.29 -2.00 10.79
CA MET A 92 -2.12 -1.60 10.00
C MET A 92 -2.45 -0.44 9.05
N ARG A 93 -3.50 -0.59 8.26
CA ARG A 93 -3.88 0.38 7.22
C ARG A 93 -4.54 1.64 7.79
N GLY A 94 -5.36 1.49 8.84
CA GLY A 94 -6.03 2.62 9.46
C GLY A 94 -5.08 3.50 10.28
N SER A 95 -4.06 2.92 10.94
CA SER A 95 -3.13 3.71 11.76
C SER A 95 -2.04 4.40 10.92
N ALA A 96 -1.66 3.85 9.77
CA ALA A 96 -0.55 4.37 8.97
C ALA A 96 -0.73 5.85 8.52
N PRO A 97 -1.89 6.33 8.02
CA PRO A 97 -2.04 7.72 7.60
C PRO A 97 -1.85 8.72 8.74
N MET A 98 -2.30 8.37 9.95
CA MET A 98 -2.10 9.22 11.13
C MET A 98 -0.62 9.32 11.47
N LEU A 99 0.11 8.20 11.44
CA LEU A 99 1.56 8.20 11.68
C LEU A 99 2.30 8.98 10.59
N VAL A 100 1.87 8.87 9.33
CA VAL A 100 2.40 9.67 8.23
C VAL A 100 2.14 11.16 8.47
N ALA A 101 0.93 11.55 8.90
CA ALA A 101 0.62 12.96 9.14
C ALA A 101 1.44 13.55 10.28
N LEU A 102 1.58 12.81 11.38
CA LEU A 102 2.43 13.24 12.50
C LEU A 102 3.89 13.38 12.09
N GLY A 103 4.43 12.39 11.36
CA GLY A 103 5.80 12.46 10.88
C GLY A 103 6.02 13.52 9.79
N SER A 104 5.06 13.75 8.88
CA SER A 104 5.13 14.84 7.89
C SER A 104 5.29 16.21 8.58
N ALA A 105 4.49 16.44 9.62
CA ALA A 105 4.55 17.69 10.36
C ALA A 105 5.88 17.87 11.12
N THR A 106 6.40 16.77 11.72
CA THR A 106 7.59 16.85 12.61
C THR A 106 8.91 16.65 11.86
N VAL A 107 8.96 15.76 10.86
CA VAL A 107 10.20 15.38 10.16
C VAL A 107 10.38 16.15 8.84
N LEU A 108 9.28 16.29 8.07
CA LEU A 108 9.34 16.99 6.77
C LEU A 108 9.02 18.48 6.88
N GLY A 109 8.58 18.96 8.05
CA GLY A 109 8.17 20.35 8.24
C GLY A 109 6.94 20.75 7.43
N GLU A 110 6.13 19.76 6.97
CA GLU A 110 4.91 20.04 6.22
C GLU A 110 3.84 20.64 7.14
N SER A 111 3.41 21.87 6.87
CA SER A 111 2.30 22.48 7.58
C SER A 111 0.96 21.98 7.01
N LEU A 112 0.24 21.19 7.78
CA LEU A 112 -1.09 20.74 7.42
C LEU A 112 -2.14 21.74 7.95
N SER A 113 -3.09 22.13 7.09
CA SER A 113 -4.23 22.95 7.50
C SER A 113 -5.14 22.19 8.47
N GLY A 114 -5.99 22.90 9.24
CA GLY A 114 -6.97 22.26 10.10
C GLY A 114 -7.92 21.33 9.33
N ALA A 115 -8.29 21.69 8.10
CA ALA A 115 -9.09 20.86 7.23
C ALA A 115 -8.34 19.57 6.80
N ALA A 116 -7.02 19.66 6.56
CA ALA A 116 -6.19 18.50 6.25
C ALA A 116 -6.10 17.53 7.45
N TRP A 117 -5.88 18.05 8.65
CA TRP A 117 -5.92 17.24 9.88
C TRP A 117 -7.28 16.55 10.08
N LEU A 118 -8.38 17.31 9.93
CA LEU A 118 -9.72 16.73 10.03
C LEU A 118 -9.92 15.61 9.00
N GLY A 119 -9.47 15.80 7.76
CA GLY A 119 -9.56 14.81 6.70
C GLY A 119 -8.76 13.54 7.00
N VAL A 120 -7.52 13.68 7.46
CA VAL A 120 -6.68 12.53 7.88
C VAL A 120 -7.32 11.78 9.02
N CYS A 121 -7.77 12.47 10.08
CA CYS A 121 -8.46 11.85 11.22
C CYS A 121 -9.73 11.11 10.79
N ALA A 122 -10.55 11.74 9.94
CA ALA A 122 -11.77 11.13 9.45
C ALA A 122 -11.49 9.85 8.63
N ILE A 123 -10.52 9.89 7.70
CA ILE A 123 -10.15 8.71 6.91
C ILE A 123 -9.61 7.61 7.81
N THR A 124 -8.69 7.93 8.73
CA THR A 124 -8.15 6.98 9.72
C THR A 124 -9.27 6.29 10.50
N LEU A 125 -10.19 7.08 11.09
CA LEU A 125 -11.32 6.56 11.84
C LEU A 125 -12.26 5.72 10.96
N GLY A 126 -12.56 6.19 9.76
CA GLY A 126 -13.43 5.50 8.83
C GLY A 126 -12.88 4.15 8.39
N VAL A 127 -11.57 4.06 8.11
CA VAL A 127 -10.89 2.79 7.77
C VAL A 127 -10.96 1.80 8.93
N LEU A 128 -10.72 2.28 10.15
CA LEU A 128 -10.85 1.45 11.36
C LEU A 128 -12.30 0.96 11.56
N LEU A 129 -13.30 1.84 11.35
CA LEU A 129 -14.71 1.47 11.45
C LEU A 129 -15.11 0.41 10.42
N VAL A 130 -14.68 0.58 9.15
CA VAL A 130 -14.96 -0.42 8.10
C VAL A 130 -14.33 -1.76 8.43
N GLY A 131 -13.08 -1.74 8.86
CA GLY A 131 -12.32 -2.95 9.09
C GLY A 131 -12.68 -3.70 10.37
N LEU A 132 -12.94 -2.97 11.44
CA LEU A 132 -13.32 -3.54 12.75
C LEU A 132 -14.83 -3.75 12.90
N ALA A 133 -15.57 -3.82 11.80
CA ALA A 133 -17.01 -4.08 11.81
C ALA A 133 -17.41 -5.46 12.40
N ARG A 134 -16.46 -6.35 12.54
CA ARG A 134 -16.60 -7.60 13.28
C ARG A 134 -15.45 -7.66 14.28
N PRO A 135 -15.64 -7.22 15.54
CA PRO A 135 -14.64 -7.37 16.57
C PRO A 135 -14.33 -8.86 16.71
N THR A 136 -13.09 -9.22 16.48
CA THR A 136 -12.58 -10.58 16.59
C THR A 136 -11.86 -10.69 17.93
N GLU A 137 -11.71 -11.92 18.44
CA GLU A 137 -10.88 -12.21 19.62
C GLU A 137 -9.44 -11.71 19.46
N THR A 138 -9.01 -11.43 18.24
CA THR A 138 -7.67 -10.89 17.91
C THR A 138 -7.35 -9.59 18.65
N LEU A 139 -8.33 -8.73 18.93
CA LEU A 139 -8.10 -7.50 19.70
C LEU A 139 -7.67 -7.80 21.15
N HIS A 140 -7.97 -8.98 21.66
CA HIS A 140 -7.51 -9.45 22.97
C HIS A 140 -6.10 -10.05 22.93
N HIS A 141 -5.54 -10.29 21.73
CA HIS A 141 -4.18 -10.81 21.56
C HIS A 141 -3.19 -9.66 21.38
N GLY A 142 -2.62 -9.17 22.48
CA GLY A 142 -1.71 -8.02 22.48
C GLY A 142 -0.54 -8.13 21.50
N ARG A 143 -0.03 -9.37 21.25
CA ARG A 143 1.04 -9.60 20.26
C ARG A 143 0.60 -9.29 18.83
N ALA A 144 -0.62 -9.70 18.43
CA ALA A 144 -1.16 -9.41 17.11
C ALA A 144 -1.31 -7.90 16.87
N VAL A 145 -1.84 -7.19 17.87
CA VAL A 145 -1.98 -5.74 17.85
C VAL A 145 -0.60 -5.06 17.80
N ALA A 146 0.37 -5.51 18.59
CA ALA A 146 1.72 -4.96 18.58
C ALA A 146 2.40 -5.10 17.20
N PHE A 147 2.32 -6.28 16.56
CA PHE A 147 2.84 -6.48 15.21
C PHE A 147 2.09 -5.64 14.17
N ALA A 148 0.76 -5.48 14.30
CA ALA A 148 -0.03 -4.65 13.40
C ALA A 148 0.36 -3.16 13.51
N LEU A 149 0.55 -2.64 14.72
CA LEU A 149 1.02 -1.27 14.93
C LEU A 149 2.48 -1.09 14.49
N ALA A 150 3.35 -2.07 14.73
CA ALA A 150 4.72 -2.05 14.21
C ALA A 150 4.72 -2.00 12.68
N ASN A 151 3.85 -2.78 12.03
CA ASN A 151 3.69 -2.73 10.57
C ASN A 151 3.15 -1.37 10.10
N ALA A 152 2.21 -0.74 10.83
CA ALA A 152 1.76 0.63 10.52
C ALA A 152 2.92 1.65 10.60
N CYS A 153 3.82 1.53 11.58
CA CYS A 153 5.03 2.35 11.66
C CYS A 153 5.96 2.11 10.47
N VAL A 154 6.12 0.86 10.06
CA VAL A 154 6.92 0.50 8.87
C VAL A 154 6.30 1.08 7.61
N ILE A 155 4.98 1.00 7.45
CA ILE A 155 4.24 1.63 6.33
C ILE A 155 4.48 3.14 6.31
N ALA A 156 4.38 3.81 7.46
CA ALA A 156 4.70 5.23 7.56
C ALA A 156 6.16 5.50 7.19
N GLY A 157 7.10 4.67 7.67
CA GLY A 157 8.52 4.80 7.40
C GLY A 157 8.85 4.75 5.90
N TYR A 158 8.44 3.70 5.17
CA TYR A 158 8.70 3.66 3.73
C TYR A 158 7.95 4.76 2.97
N THR A 159 6.75 5.16 3.43
CA THR A 159 6.00 6.25 2.81
C THR A 159 6.78 7.57 2.88
N PHE A 160 7.44 7.85 4.01
CA PHE A 160 8.32 9.03 4.16
C PHE A 160 9.55 8.93 3.28
N VAL A 161 10.23 7.79 3.34
CA VAL A 161 11.46 7.55 2.58
C VAL A 161 11.20 7.68 1.10
N ASP A 162 10.15 7.04 0.58
CA ASP A 162 9.82 7.09 -0.84
C ASP A 162 9.27 8.46 -1.27
N GLY A 163 8.45 9.10 -0.42
CA GLY A 163 7.97 10.46 -0.68
C GLY A 163 9.11 11.48 -0.76
N THR A 164 10.11 11.36 0.12
CA THR A 164 11.31 12.20 0.08
C THR A 164 12.21 11.82 -1.09
N GLY A 165 12.40 10.52 -1.34
CA GLY A 165 13.23 10.02 -2.42
C GLY A 165 12.74 10.41 -3.81
N VAL A 166 11.41 10.35 -4.05
CA VAL A 166 10.84 10.79 -5.34
C VAL A 166 10.96 12.30 -5.52
N ARG A 167 10.83 13.08 -4.46
CA ARG A 167 11.07 14.54 -4.49
C ARG A 167 12.54 14.86 -4.77
N ALA A 168 13.48 14.16 -4.13
CA ALA A 168 14.90 14.29 -4.40
C ALA A 168 15.23 13.92 -5.85
N ALA A 169 14.67 12.84 -6.38
CA ALA A 169 14.82 12.44 -7.78
C ALA A 169 14.33 13.52 -8.74
N THR A 170 13.15 14.08 -8.51
CA THR A 170 12.56 15.11 -9.39
C THR A 170 13.28 16.44 -9.26
N ALA A 171 13.74 16.85 -8.09
CA ALA A 171 14.55 18.05 -7.87
C ALA A 171 15.90 17.98 -8.59
N ALA A 172 16.48 16.78 -8.72
CA ALA A 172 17.73 16.54 -9.46
C ALA A 172 17.53 16.33 -10.98
N GLY A 173 16.34 16.65 -11.51
CA GLY A 173 16.02 16.54 -12.94
C GLY A 173 15.56 15.17 -13.42
N GLY A 174 15.37 14.21 -12.50
CA GLY A 174 14.79 12.90 -12.80
C GLY A 174 13.26 12.92 -12.81
N THR A 175 12.67 11.73 -12.90
CA THR A 175 11.21 11.54 -12.94
C THR A 175 10.73 10.62 -11.83
N ALA A 176 9.46 10.80 -11.40
CA ALA A 176 8.82 9.86 -10.48
C ALA A 176 8.74 8.44 -11.09
N ALA A 177 8.60 8.35 -12.43
CA ALA A 177 8.60 7.07 -13.13
C ALA A 177 9.91 6.29 -12.94
N ALA A 178 11.06 6.94 -13.15
CA ALA A 178 12.38 6.30 -12.98
C ALA A 178 12.57 5.79 -11.55
N TYR A 179 12.15 6.57 -10.53
CA TYR A 179 12.21 6.16 -9.14
C TYR A 179 11.38 4.90 -8.87
N VAL A 180 10.10 4.92 -9.27
CA VAL A 180 9.16 3.82 -9.01
C VAL A 180 9.54 2.56 -9.77
N VAL A 181 9.91 2.70 -11.04
CA VAL A 181 10.30 1.54 -11.88
C VAL A 181 11.52 0.84 -11.30
N LEU A 182 12.56 1.58 -10.90
CA LEU A 182 13.73 0.97 -10.25
C LEU A 182 13.38 0.35 -8.90
N LEU A 183 12.56 1.01 -8.08
CA LEU A 183 12.10 0.46 -6.81
C LEU A 183 11.38 -0.88 -7.01
N PHE A 184 10.47 -0.98 -7.99
CA PHE A 184 9.74 -2.22 -8.27
C PHE A 184 10.65 -3.34 -8.80
N VAL A 185 11.65 -3.02 -9.63
CA VAL A 185 12.65 -4.00 -10.07
C VAL A 185 13.39 -4.59 -8.88
N LEU A 186 13.78 -3.76 -7.93
CA LEU A 186 14.55 -4.18 -6.76
C LEU A 186 13.68 -4.90 -5.71
N ASP A 187 12.48 -4.40 -5.44
CA ASP A 187 11.55 -4.98 -4.44
C ASP A 187 10.91 -6.30 -4.94
N GLY A 188 10.88 -6.52 -6.24
CA GLY A 188 10.32 -7.74 -6.83
C GLY A 188 11.12 -9.02 -6.58
N LEU A 189 12.30 -8.96 -5.94
CA LEU A 189 13.15 -10.12 -5.70
C LEU A 189 13.07 -10.64 -4.24
N PRO A 190 13.13 -9.81 -3.18
CA PRO A 190 13.29 -10.28 -1.81
C PRO A 190 12.14 -11.18 -1.33
N TYR A 191 10.89 -10.76 -1.53
CA TYR A 191 9.74 -11.53 -1.04
C TYR A 191 9.54 -12.85 -1.80
N PRO A 192 9.56 -12.89 -3.14
CA PRO A 192 9.51 -14.14 -3.89
C PRO A 192 10.65 -15.12 -3.52
N ALA A 193 11.86 -14.60 -3.33
CA ALA A 193 12.99 -15.41 -2.88
C ALA A 193 12.75 -16.01 -1.49
N LEU A 194 12.23 -15.21 -0.56
CA LEU A 194 11.84 -15.67 0.79
C LEU A 194 10.78 -16.78 0.71
N VAL A 195 9.73 -16.61 -0.10
CA VAL A 195 8.68 -17.61 -0.26
C VAL A 195 9.24 -18.90 -0.85
N ALA A 196 10.07 -18.81 -1.88
CA ALA A 196 10.71 -19.96 -2.51
C ALA A 196 11.62 -20.71 -1.53
N TRP A 197 12.40 -19.97 -0.73
CA TRP A 197 13.28 -20.53 0.30
C TRP A 197 12.48 -21.24 1.41
N ARG A 198 11.42 -20.63 1.93
CA ARG A 198 10.57 -21.20 3.00
C ARG A 198 9.87 -22.48 2.56
N ARG A 199 9.41 -22.53 1.30
CA ARG A 199 8.70 -23.71 0.76
C ARG A 199 9.64 -24.85 0.37
N GLY A 200 10.90 -24.54 0.14
CA GLY A 200 11.93 -25.51 -0.21
C GLY A 200 11.78 -26.07 -1.64
N ARG A 201 12.82 -26.77 -2.09
CA ARG A 201 12.92 -27.28 -3.48
C ARG A 201 11.84 -28.30 -3.86
N ALA A 202 11.33 -29.06 -2.90
CA ALA A 202 10.27 -30.04 -3.15
C ALA A 202 8.96 -29.40 -3.63
N ALA A 203 8.70 -28.13 -3.26
CA ALA A 203 7.49 -27.41 -3.68
C ALA A 203 7.60 -26.76 -5.07
N TRP A 204 8.78 -26.69 -5.69
CA TRP A 204 8.99 -25.97 -6.96
C TRP A 204 8.12 -26.47 -8.14
N PRO A 205 7.89 -27.78 -8.33
CA PRO A 205 6.98 -28.24 -9.40
C PRO A 205 5.55 -27.73 -9.22
N ALA A 206 5.03 -27.75 -7.98
CA ALA A 206 3.70 -27.24 -7.66
C ALA A 206 3.63 -25.71 -7.84
N MET A 207 4.66 -24.97 -7.42
CA MET A 207 4.79 -23.53 -7.65
C MET A 207 4.81 -23.21 -9.16
N GLY A 208 5.56 -23.97 -9.97
CA GLY A 208 5.60 -23.81 -11.42
C GLY A 208 4.24 -24.07 -12.10
N ALA A 209 3.47 -25.05 -11.60
CA ALA A 209 2.10 -25.29 -12.05
C ALA A 209 1.18 -24.11 -11.69
N TYR A 210 1.29 -23.61 -10.48
CA TYR A 210 0.54 -22.44 -10.01
C TYR A 210 0.85 -21.19 -10.84
N VAL A 211 2.13 -20.91 -11.13
CA VAL A 211 2.56 -19.80 -12.00
C VAL A 211 1.86 -19.91 -13.36
N ARG A 212 1.89 -21.09 -14.01
CA ARG A 212 1.25 -21.29 -15.33
C ARG A 212 -0.25 -21.02 -15.31
N GLN A 213 -0.91 -21.28 -14.19
CA GLN A 213 -2.36 -21.05 -14.05
C GLN A 213 -2.69 -19.56 -13.76
N ARG A 214 -1.82 -18.86 -13.03
CA ARG A 214 -2.14 -17.56 -12.46
C ARG A 214 -1.38 -16.38 -13.08
N TRP A 215 -0.41 -16.63 -13.98
CA TRP A 215 0.51 -15.58 -14.47
C TRP A 215 -0.21 -14.36 -15.07
N VAL A 216 -1.31 -14.54 -15.82
CA VAL A 216 -2.07 -13.42 -16.40
C VAL A 216 -2.66 -12.54 -15.31
N LEU A 217 -3.36 -13.13 -14.33
CA LEU A 217 -3.97 -12.39 -13.23
C LEU A 217 -2.91 -11.73 -12.35
N ALA A 218 -1.80 -12.42 -12.09
CA ALA A 218 -0.70 -11.88 -11.31
C ALA A 218 0.03 -10.73 -12.04
N THR A 219 0.18 -10.81 -13.37
CA THR A 219 0.72 -9.69 -14.18
C THR A 219 -0.20 -8.48 -14.15
N LEU A 220 -1.52 -8.68 -14.29
CA LEU A 220 -2.50 -7.60 -14.14
C LEU A 220 -2.46 -6.99 -12.73
N GLY A 221 -2.32 -7.83 -11.71
CA GLY A 221 -2.10 -7.40 -10.33
C GLY A 221 -0.83 -6.58 -10.16
N GLY A 222 0.28 -7.02 -10.78
CA GLY A 222 1.56 -6.31 -10.79
C GLY A 222 1.47 -4.94 -11.47
N LEU A 223 0.81 -4.87 -12.64
CA LEU A 223 0.54 -3.61 -13.35
C LEU A 223 -0.34 -2.67 -12.52
N ALA A 224 -1.38 -3.19 -11.87
CA ALA A 224 -2.25 -2.39 -11.01
C ALA A 224 -1.51 -1.89 -9.76
N SER A 225 -0.64 -2.72 -9.17
CA SER A 225 0.21 -2.33 -8.05
C SER A 225 1.21 -1.25 -8.46
N LEU A 226 1.91 -1.44 -9.57
CA LEU A 226 2.84 -0.47 -10.14
C LEU A 226 2.15 0.87 -10.43
N GLY A 227 1.01 0.84 -11.15
CA GLY A 227 0.25 2.05 -11.49
C GLY A 227 -0.25 2.78 -10.25
N SER A 228 -0.78 2.04 -9.25
CA SER A 228 -1.20 2.60 -7.98
C SER A 228 -0.06 3.32 -7.25
N TYR A 229 1.11 2.68 -7.17
CA TYR A 229 2.24 3.23 -6.44
C TYR A 229 2.88 4.40 -7.19
N TRP A 230 3.00 4.30 -8.52
CA TRP A 230 3.47 5.40 -9.34
C TRP A 230 2.61 6.66 -9.18
N ILE A 231 1.29 6.51 -9.29
CA ILE A 231 0.36 7.64 -9.08
C ILE A 231 0.57 8.26 -7.68
N ALA A 232 0.73 7.43 -6.66
CA ALA A 232 0.94 7.92 -5.31
C ALA A 232 2.24 8.72 -5.16
N LEU A 233 3.37 8.19 -5.62
CA LEU A 233 4.65 8.89 -5.53
C LEU A 233 4.69 10.14 -6.44
N TRP A 234 4.08 10.07 -7.63
CA TRP A 234 3.89 11.25 -8.46
C TRP A 234 3.06 12.34 -7.75
N ALA A 235 1.98 11.96 -7.09
CA ALA A 235 1.14 12.89 -6.34
C ALA A 235 1.90 13.51 -5.14
N MET A 236 2.81 12.76 -4.49
CA MET A 236 3.66 13.26 -3.41
C MET A 236 4.68 14.32 -3.87
N THR A 237 4.96 14.43 -5.16
CA THR A 237 5.74 15.56 -5.72
C THR A 237 4.91 16.84 -5.88
N ARG A 238 3.59 16.80 -5.70
CA ARG A 238 2.63 17.88 -5.95
C ARG A 238 1.75 18.26 -4.77
N ALA A 239 1.74 17.42 -3.73
CA ALA A 239 0.93 17.60 -2.53
C ALA A 239 1.66 17.05 -1.30
N PRO A 240 1.25 17.44 -0.07
CA PRO A 240 1.83 16.89 1.15
C PRO A 240 1.74 15.38 1.21
N VAL A 241 2.81 14.71 1.68
CA VAL A 241 2.89 13.25 1.79
C VAL A 241 1.75 12.69 2.62
N ALA A 242 1.41 13.38 3.72
CA ALA A 242 0.31 13.01 4.61
C ALA A 242 -1.05 12.97 3.88
N VAL A 243 -1.34 13.99 3.08
CA VAL A 243 -2.61 14.12 2.35
C VAL A 243 -2.74 13.02 1.30
N VAL A 244 -1.68 12.77 0.54
CA VAL A 244 -1.66 11.70 -0.47
C VAL A 244 -1.79 10.33 0.20
N SER A 245 -1.07 10.09 1.30
CA SER A 245 -1.16 8.84 2.06
C SER A 245 -2.57 8.57 2.57
N ALA A 246 -3.23 9.60 3.15
CA ALA A 246 -4.61 9.46 3.63
C ALA A 246 -5.59 9.18 2.48
N LEU A 247 -5.48 9.90 1.36
CA LEU A 247 -6.33 9.64 0.18
C LEU A 247 -6.16 8.23 -0.38
N ARG A 248 -4.96 7.65 -0.34
CA ARG A 248 -4.74 6.26 -0.76
C ARG A 248 -5.55 5.25 0.05
N GLU A 249 -5.87 5.55 1.31
CA GLU A 249 -6.68 4.66 2.13
C GLU A 249 -8.15 4.58 1.69
N THR A 250 -8.60 5.45 0.80
CA THR A 250 -9.89 5.27 0.11
C THR A 250 -9.97 3.95 -0.67
N SER A 251 -8.82 3.30 -0.91
CA SER A 251 -8.76 1.93 -1.43
C SER A 251 -9.59 0.94 -0.60
N VAL A 252 -9.77 1.18 0.70
CA VAL A 252 -10.62 0.37 1.57
C VAL A 252 -12.10 0.48 1.17
N LEU A 253 -12.55 1.67 0.72
CA LEU A 253 -13.91 1.84 0.17
C LEU A 253 -14.09 1.01 -1.10
N PHE A 254 -13.15 1.15 -2.05
CA PHE A 254 -13.19 0.40 -3.30
C PHE A 254 -13.12 -1.11 -3.05
N ALA A 255 -12.23 -1.56 -2.15
CA ALA A 255 -12.14 -2.96 -1.75
C ALA A 255 -13.43 -3.47 -1.12
N THR A 256 -14.11 -2.64 -0.31
CA THR A 256 -15.41 -2.99 0.30
C THR A 256 -16.48 -3.13 -0.77
N VAL A 257 -16.56 -2.20 -1.73
CA VAL A 257 -17.50 -2.28 -2.87
C VAL A 257 -17.22 -3.53 -3.70
N LEU A 258 -15.96 -3.78 -4.06
CA LEU A 258 -15.55 -4.97 -4.80
C LEU A 258 -15.87 -6.27 -4.04
N SER A 259 -15.69 -6.29 -2.72
CA SER A 259 -16.07 -7.45 -1.89
C SER A 259 -17.57 -7.74 -1.93
N VAL A 260 -18.40 -6.71 -1.94
CA VAL A 260 -19.88 -6.87 -2.07
C VAL A 260 -20.22 -7.37 -3.48
N LEU A 261 -19.67 -6.75 -4.52
CA LEU A 261 -20.03 -7.06 -5.92
C LEU A 261 -19.48 -8.41 -6.38
N VAL A 262 -18.22 -8.72 -6.04
CA VAL A 262 -17.51 -9.91 -6.53
C VAL A 262 -17.65 -11.09 -5.56
N LEU A 263 -17.48 -10.84 -4.26
CA LEU A 263 -17.48 -11.87 -3.22
C LEU A 263 -18.85 -12.03 -2.55
N LYS A 264 -19.84 -11.20 -2.93
CA LYS A 264 -21.21 -11.21 -2.39
C LYS A 264 -21.29 -11.10 -0.87
N GLU A 265 -20.33 -10.39 -0.25
CA GLU A 265 -20.31 -10.13 1.18
C GLU A 265 -21.45 -9.17 1.58
N ARG A 266 -22.02 -9.35 2.78
CA ARG A 266 -23.05 -8.46 3.30
C ARG A 266 -22.46 -7.12 3.75
N PHE A 267 -23.12 -6.03 3.39
CA PHE A 267 -22.76 -4.68 3.78
C PHE A 267 -23.52 -4.28 5.05
N GLY A 268 -22.85 -4.32 6.19
CA GLY A 268 -23.46 -3.97 7.48
C GLY A 268 -23.46 -2.46 7.75
N PRO A 269 -24.29 -1.99 8.71
CA PRO A 269 -24.43 -0.56 9.01
C PRO A 269 -23.15 0.11 9.48
N GLN A 270 -22.31 -0.58 10.22
CA GLN A 270 -21.02 -0.06 10.65
C GLN A 270 -20.05 0.18 9.47
N ARG A 271 -20.05 -0.71 8.47
CA ARG A 271 -19.25 -0.52 7.24
C ARG A 271 -19.78 0.68 6.45
N LEU A 272 -21.10 0.89 6.43
CA LEU A 272 -21.71 2.06 5.79
C LEU A 272 -21.29 3.35 6.50
N LEU A 273 -21.37 3.39 7.82
CA LEU A 273 -20.93 4.54 8.61
C LEU A 273 -19.45 4.86 8.34
N GLY A 274 -18.57 3.84 8.41
CA GLY A 274 -17.15 4.02 8.12
C GLY A 274 -16.90 4.54 6.70
N ALA A 275 -17.65 4.04 5.71
CA ALA A 275 -17.58 4.51 4.34
C ALA A 275 -17.97 6.01 4.23
N LEU A 276 -19.04 6.43 4.87
CA LEU A 276 -19.48 7.83 4.89
C LEU A 276 -18.44 8.72 5.58
N VAL A 277 -17.83 8.26 6.67
CA VAL A 277 -16.75 8.99 7.36
C VAL A 277 -15.53 9.15 6.46
N ILE A 278 -15.12 8.11 5.70
CA ILE A 278 -14.01 8.22 4.74
C ILE A 278 -14.36 9.25 3.65
N VAL A 279 -15.58 9.20 3.08
CA VAL A 279 -16.02 10.18 2.06
C VAL A 279 -15.97 11.61 2.61
N GLY A 280 -16.46 11.83 3.83
CA GLY A 280 -16.35 13.12 4.52
C GLY A 280 -14.90 13.58 4.67
N GLY A 281 -14.01 12.65 5.02
CA GLY A 281 -12.56 12.91 5.10
C GLY A 281 -11.94 13.32 3.75
N VAL A 282 -12.33 12.66 2.65
CA VAL A 282 -11.91 13.05 1.30
C VAL A 282 -12.36 14.45 0.95
N VAL A 283 -13.61 14.80 1.28
CA VAL A 283 -14.12 16.17 1.06
C VAL A 283 -13.31 17.19 1.88
N ALA A 284 -13.02 16.91 3.13
CA ALA A 284 -12.17 17.77 3.97
C ALA A 284 -10.77 17.97 3.39
N LEU A 285 -10.13 16.87 2.91
CA LEU A 285 -8.82 16.95 2.23
C LEU A 285 -8.90 17.71 0.90
N ARG A 286 -10.02 17.68 0.21
CA ARG A 286 -10.21 18.44 -1.03
C ARG A 286 -10.31 19.95 -0.77
N LEU A 287 -10.87 20.33 0.38
CA LEU A 287 -11.04 21.74 0.81
C LEU A 287 -9.80 22.31 1.51
N SER A 288 -8.82 21.48 1.84
CA SER A 288 -7.52 21.90 2.39
C SER A 288 -6.59 22.34 1.27
#